data_bc4bb38213668fd6df29dbd0db04e39d
#
_entry.id   bc4bb38213668fd6df29dbd0db04e39d
#
_cell.length_a   1.000
_cell.length_b   1.000
_cell.length_c   1.000
_cell.angle_alpha   90.00
_cell.angle_beta   90.00
_cell.angle_gamma   90.00
#
_symmetry.space_group_name_H-M   'P 1'
#
loop_
_entity.id
_entity.type
_entity.pdbx_description
1 polymer ?
#
loop_
_entity_poly.entity_id
_entity_poly.type
_entity_poly.pdbx_seq_one_letter_code
_entity_poly.pdbx_strand_id
1 'polypeptide(L)'
;MITPAEKAGDLIGLFDKIFRPKAEKVRPDGFWQTLTAYQPQFYTVDGQVYEILLVRAAIDFRARQNAKLKVTLSGTANQMLRSMTRNKPCDYMTWYKFLYRVSTILDVQNNCIIVPILDSYGRITGYYPVLPSVTELVSVDGEPYLRYQFRDGQIAAMELQKCGILNKYQYLSDFFGENNDALNSTLNLISINEQSISEAVKQSASFRFMARVSNFTKSDDLKKEQDRFSDTSLSGKGGIVLFPNTYTDIQQIKSSAYNVDASELQLIQNNVFNYFGVNEKLLQSEADSDIMDNFFTSCVEPFEIQLSEALTDMTFSNREQAAGNRVDVTANRLKYASMQQRIEMAKQLGDRGMVMRDEVRDLFNLPPLPDGLGQSVPVRGEYYNVGEAVTTDSTPKEGSDDDADKDE
;
A
#
# COMPACT_ATOMS: atom_id res chain seq x y z
N MET A 1 -21.89 -23.89 18.95
CA MET A 1 -20.48 -24.07 18.58
C MET A 1 -20.47 -24.68 17.19
N ILE A 2 -20.18 -23.86 16.18
CA ILE A 2 -20.11 -24.28 14.78
C ILE A 2 -18.73 -24.91 14.59
N THR A 3 -18.68 -26.14 14.07
CA THR A 3 -17.46 -26.92 13.86
C THR A 3 -16.56 -26.28 12.79
N PRO A 4 -15.22 -26.46 12.84
CA PRO A 4 -14.29 -25.90 11.85
C PRO A 4 -14.56 -26.31 10.39
N ALA A 5 -15.27 -27.41 10.17
CA ALA A 5 -15.64 -27.92 8.84
C ALA A 5 -16.73 -27.07 8.15
N GLU A 6 -17.66 -26.47 8.90
CA GLU A 6 -18.71 -25.60 8.33
C GLU A 6 -18.16 -24.27 7.80
N LYS A 7 -17.11 -23.73 8.47
CA LYS A 7 -16.44 -22.50 7.98
C LYS A 7 -15.61 -22.72 6.72
N ALA A 8 -15.11 -23.93 6.48
CA ALA A 8 -14.41 -24.28 5.25
C ALA A 8 -15.37 -24.37 4.05
N GLY A 9 -16.61 -24.83 4.27
CA GLY A 9 -17.64 -24.93 3.24
C GLY A 9 -18.05 -23.57 2.65
N ASP A 10 -18.14 -22.53 3.49
CA ASP A 10 -18.51 -21.18 3.05
C ASP A 10 -17.38 -20.49 2.26
N LEU A 11 -16.13 -20.79 2.57
CA LEU A 11 -14.97 -20.30 1.81
C LEU A 11 -14.86 -20.97 0.42
N ILE A 12 -15.20 -22.26 0.32
CA ILE A 12 -15.26 -22.98 -0.96
C ILE A 12 -16.33 -22.38 -1.87
N GLY A 13 -17.48 -22.01 -1.33
CA GLY A 13 -18.56 -21.34 -2.07
C GLY A 13 -18.18 -19.95 -2.62
N LEU A 14 -17.21 -19.24 -2.00
CA LEU A 14 -16.72 -17.98 -2.49
C LEU A 14 -15.85 -18.15 -3.74
N PHE A 15 -14.90 -19.07 -3.68
CA PHE A 15 -14.00 -19.33 -4.80
C PHE A 15 -14.74 -19.89 -6.00
N ASP A 16 -15.78 -20.68 -5.78
CA ASP A 16 -16.71 -21.15 -6.81
C ASP A 16 -17.43 -19.97 -7.53
N LYS A 17 -17.73 -18.87 -6.84
CA LYS A 17 -18.33 -17.66 -7.44
C LYS A 17 -17.31 -16.80 -8.17
N ILE A 18 -16.06 -16.76 -7.72
CA ILE A 18 -15.01 -15.96 -8.34
C ILE A 18 -14.54 -16.58 -9.65
N PHE A 19 -14.51 -17.92 -9.72
CA PHE A 19 -13.89 -18.64 -10.83
C PHE A 19 -14.83 -19.58 -11.59
N ARG A 20 -16.15 -19.44 -11.52
CA ARG A 20 -17.02 -20.16 -12.44
C ARG A 20 -16.99 -19.55 -13.84
N PRO A 21 -16.01 -19.92 -14.69
CA PRO A 21 -16.33 -20.02 -16.10
C PRO A 21 -17.35 -21.17 -16.23
N LYS A 22 -18.29 -21.07 -17.14
CA LYS A 22 -19.09 -22.18 -17.63
C LYS A 22 -18.25 -23.45 -17.58
N ALA A 23 -18.71 -24.49 -16.90
CA ALA A 23 -17.96 -25.73 -16.68
C ALA A 23 -17.45 -26.31 -18.01
N GLU A 24 -16.36 -25.79 -18.51
CA GLU A 24 -15.51 -26.50 -19.44
C GLU A 24 -14.78 -27.55 -18.63
N LYS A 25 -14.91 -28.79 -19.06
CA LYS A 25 -14.29 -29.97 -18.47
C LYS A 25 -12.85 -29.63 -18.12
N VAL A 26 -12.48 -29.74 -16.83
CA VAL A 26 -11.11 -29.66 -16.36
C VAL A 26 -10.23 -30.45 -17.30
N ARG A 27 -9.42 -29.80 -18.12
CA ARG A 27 -8.54 -30.47 -19.05
C ARG A 27 -7.33 -30.99 -18.27
N PRO A 28 -6.80 -32.20 -18.58
CA PRO A 28 -5.71 -32.78 -17.82
C PRO A 28 -4.47 -31.88 -17.82
N ASP A 29 -3.65 -31.94 -16.75
CA ASP A 29 -2.46 -31.11 -16.54
C ASP A 29 -1.47 -31.02 -17.71
N GLY A 30 -1.39 -32.06 -18.55
CA GLY A 30 -0.55 -32.06 -19.75
C GLY A 30 -1.04 -31.18 -20.90
N PHE A 31 -2.21 -30.55 -20.78
CA PHE A 31 -2.76 -29.65 -21.79
C PHE A 31 -2.19 -28.21 -21.68
N TRP A 32 -1.73 -27.83 -20.48
CA TRP A 32 -1.23 -26.48 -20.21
C TRP A 32 0.25 -26.35 -20.58
N GLN A 33 0.58 -25.40 -21.42
CA GLN A 33 1.97 -25.03 -21.70
C GLN A 33 2.32 -23.78 -20.90
N THR A 34 3.37 -23.84 -20.09
CA THR A 34 3.87 -22.69 -19.37
C THR A 34 4.46 -21.69 -20.35
N LEU A 35 3.91 -20.49 -20.44
CA LEU A 35 4.36 -19.41 -21.36
C LEU A 35 5.67 -18.77 -20.91
N THR A 36 5.91 -18.73 -19.62
CA THR A 36 7.11 -18.13 -19.04
C THR A 36 7.71 -19.09 -18.02
N ALA A 37 9.05 -19.23 -18.05
CA ALA A 37 9.80 -19.86 -16.97
C ALA A 37 9.85 -18.97 -15.72
N TYR A 38 9.21 -17.81 -15.75
CA TYR A 38 9.12 -16.86 -14.66
C TYR A 38 8.14 -17.38 -13.61
N GLN A 39 8.70 -18.09 -12.66
CA GLN A 39 8.04 -18.25 -11.36
C GLN A 39 8.49 -17.05 -10.54
N PRO A 40 7.56 -16.19 -10.10
CA PRO A 40 7.90 -15.11 -9.18
C PRO A 40 8.47 -15.74 -7.91
N GLN A 41 9.78 -15.82 -7.84
CA GLN A 41 10.47 -16.31 -6.67
C GLN A 41 10.65 -15.12 -5.74
N PHE A 42 9.85 -15.08 -4.70
CA PHE A 42 9.99 -14.10 -3.63
C PHE A 42 11.05 -14.60 -2.66
N TYR A 43 12.31 -14.39 -3.04
CA TYR A 43 13.41 -14.64 -2.13
C TYR A 43 13.45 -13.52 -1.11
N THR A 44 13.19 -13.92 0.08
CA THR A 44 13.53 -13.17 1.26
C THR A 44 14.66 -13.93 1.95
N VAL A 45 15.55 -13.24 2.62
CA VAL A 45 16.35 -13.85 3.66
C VAL A 45 15.35 -14.46 4.65
N ASP A 46 15.24 -15.76 4.72
CA ASP A 46 14.24 -16.53 5.47
C ASP A 46 12.75 -16.35 5.07
N GLY A 47 12.43 -15.88 3.86
CA GLY A 47 11.06 -15.87 3.38
C GLY A 47 10.17 -14.69 3.84
N GLN A 48 10.69 -13.65 4.54
CA GLN A 48 9.83 -12.72 5.26
C GLN A 48 10.25 -11.23 5.20
N VAL A 49 10.50 -10.67 4.00
CA VAL A 49 10.80 -9.21 3.85
C VAL A 49 9.77 -8.33 4.58
N TYR A 50 8.50 -8.71 4.53
CA TYR A 50 7.41 -7.98 5.18
C TYR A 50 7.45 -8.05 6.72
N GLU A 51 8.23 -8.95 7.31
CA GLU A 51 8.36 -9.06 8.78
C GLU A 51 9.41 -8.10 9.35
N ILE A 52 10.31 -7.58 8.53
CA ILE A 52 11.25 -6.55 8.95
C ILE A 52 10.49 -5.27 9.26
N LEU A 53 10.63 -4.79 10.50
CA LEU A 53 9.87 -3.64 11.02
C LEU A 53 9.95 -2.41 10.11
N LEU A 54 11.15 -2.07 9.65
CA LEU A 54 11.40 -0.89 8.81
C LEU A 54 10.71 -1.00 7.44
N VAL A 55 10.77 -2.18 6.82
CA VAL A 55 10.11 -2.47 5.54
C VAL A 55 8.59 -2.45 5.72
N ARG A 56 8.10 -3.11 6.77
CA ARG A 56 6.66 -3.12 7.07
C ARG A 56 6.11 -1.71 7.29
N ALA A 57 6.84 -0.87 8.02
CA ALA A 57 6.43 0.52 8.27
C ALA A 57 6.33 1.33 6.95
N ALA A 58 7.30 1.18 6.05
CA ALA A 58 7.31 1.84 4.76
C ALA A 58 6.13 1.39 3.86
N ILE A 59 5.92 0.07 3.76
CA ILE A 59 4.82 -0.53 2.98
C ILE A 59 3.47 -0.14 3.57
N ASP A 60 3.29 -0.23 4.90
CA ASP A 60 2.04 0.13 5.57
C ASP A 60 1.70 1.61 5.35
N PHE A 61 2.68 2.50 5.45
CA PHE A 61 2.47 3.92 5.18
C PHE A 61 1.93 4.14 3.76
N ARG A 62 2.58 3.57 2.74
CA ARG A 62 2.13 3.65 1.34
C ARG A 62 0.73 3.07 1.16
N ALA A 63 0.51 1.86 1.69
CA ALA A 63 -0.78 1.18 1.60
C ALA A 63 -1.91 1.99 2.25
N ARG A 64 -1.67 2.64 3.40
CA ARG A 64 -2.64 3.53 4.05
C ARG A 64 -2.95 4.76 3.20
N GLN A 65 -1.97 5.34 2.50
CA GLN A 65 -2.22 6.49 1.62
C GLN A 65 -3.00 6.05 0.37
N ASN A 66 -2.58 4.97 -0.29
CA ASN A 66 -3.27 4.42 -1.45
C ASN A 66 -4.70 3.95 -1.12
N ALA A 67 -4.95 3.47 0.10
CA ALA A 67 -6.28 3.05 0.55
C ALA A 67 -7.30 4.20 0.68
N LYS A 68 -6.84 5.45 0.71
CA LYS A 68 -7.71 6.65 0.77
C LYS A 68 -8.23 7.08 -0.61
N LEU A 69 -7.73 6.48 -1.69
CA LEU A 69 -8.18 6.77 -3.04
C LEU A 69 -9.67 6.45 -3.21
N LYS A 70 -10.31 7.21 -4.05
CA LYS A 70 -11.72 7.04 -4.39
C LYS A 70 -11.83 6.38 -5.76
N VAL A 71 -12.61 5.31 -5.84
CA VAL A 71 -12.90 4.62 -7.09
C VAL A 71 -14.27 5.11 -7.60
N THR A 72 -14.30 5.62 -8.82
CA THR A 72 -15.49 6.12 -9.47
C THR A 72 -15.63 5.56 -10.88
N LEU A 73 -16.82 5.60 -11.43
CA LEU A 73 -17.12 5.13 -12.76
C LEU A 73 -17.57 6.27 -13.63
N SER A 74 -16.88 6.52 -14.72
CA SER A 74 -17.23 7.50 -15.75
C SER A 74 -17.95 6.84 -16.93
N GLY A 75 -18.68 7.63 -17.70
CA GLY A 75 -19.38 7.17 -18.90
C GLY A 75 -20.81 6.69 -18.68
N THR A 76 -21.31 5.86 -19.58
CA THR A 76 -22.69 5.38 -19.65
C THR A 76 -22.89 3.97 -19.05
N ALA A 77 -21.92 3.47 -18.29
CA ALA A 77 -21.94 2.15 -17.72
C ALA A 77 -23.22 1.86 -16.90
N ASN A 78 -23.59 0.61 -16.85
CA ASN A 78 -24.84 0.17 -16.24
C ASN A 78 -24.91 0.44 -14.73
N GLN A 79 -26.11 0.46 -14.19
CA GLN A 79 -26.37 0.76 -12.78
C GLN A 79 -25.72 -0.23 -11.82
N MET A 80 -25.51 -1.47 -12.24
CA MET A 80 -24.88 -2.51 -11.42
C MET A 80 -23.41 -2.19 -11.15
N LEU A 81 -22.63 -1.82 -12.18
CA LEU A 81 -21.24 -1.40 -12.03
C LEU A 81 -21.12 -0.10 -11.22
N ARG A 82 -22.07 0.84 -11.42
CA ARG A 82 -22.15 2.07 -10.62
C ARG A 82 -22.44 1.78 -9.14
N SER A 83 -23.27 0.80 -8.84
CA SER A 83 -23.54 0.39 -7.47
C SER A 83 -22.30 -0.27 -6.83
N MET A 84 -21.57 -1.10 -7.58
CA MET A 84 -20.35 -1.72 -7.11
C MET A 84 -19.28 -0.68 -6.76
N THR A 85 -19.00 0.28 -7.64
CA THR A 85 -17.99 1.31 -7.36
C THR A 85 -18.35 2.21 -6.18
N ARG A 86 -19.63 2.40 -5.90
CA ARG A 86 -20.08 3.16 -4.72
C ARG A 86 -19.94 2.39 -3.41
N ASN A 87 -20.22 1.09 -3.43
CA ASN A 87 -20.40 0.32 -2.21
C ASN A 87 -19.11 -0.44 -1.83
N LYS A 88 -18.77 -1.46 -2.59
CA LYS A 88 -17.65 -2.36 -2.28
C LYS A 88 -17.22 -3.15 -3.52
N PRO A 89 -15.92 -3.47 -3.63
CA PRO A 89 -15.39 -4.24 -4.75
C PRO A 89 -15.80 -5.72 -4.72
N CYS A 90 -16.07 -6.28 -3.52
CA CYS A 90 -16.57 -7.62 -3.35
C CYS A 90 -17.24 -7.78 -1.98
N ASP A 91 -17.90 -8.93 -1.75
CA ASP A 91 -18.65 -9.20 -0.51
C ASP A 91 -17.81 -9.16 0.76
N TYR A 92 -16.51 -9.43 0.65
CA TYR A 92 -15.58 -9.60 1.78
C TYR A 92 -14.71 -8.38 2.07
N MET A 93 -14.66 -7.39 1.16
CA MET A 93 -13.79 -6.22 1.29
C MET A 93 -14.53 -4.92 1.00
N THR A 94 -14.22 -3.89 1.77
CA THR A 94 -14.51 -2.51 1.41
C THR A 94 -13.45 -2.02 0.42
N TRP A 95 -13.71 -0.91 -0.28
CA TRP A 95 -12.72 -0.28 -1.16
C TRP A 95 -11.42 0.06 -0.43
N TYR A 96 -11.51 0.54 0.80
CA TYR A 96 -10.31 0.80 1.62
C TYR A 96 -9.45 -0.46 1.80
N LYS A 97 -10.07 -1.58 2.18
CA LYS A 97 -9.34 -2.86 2.38
C LYS A 97 -8.80 -3.41 1.07
N PHE A 98 -9.53 -3.26 -0.03
CA PHE A 98 -9.11 -3.70 -1.35
C PHE A 98 -7.87 -2.92 -1.81
N LEU A 99 -7.91 -1.59 -1.80
CA LEU A 99 -6.80 -0.72 -2.19
C LEU A 99 -5.57 -0.93 -1.30
N TYR A 100 -5.79 -1.03 0.01
CA TYR A 100 -4.72 -1.36 0.96
C TYR A 100 -4.04 -2.68 0.60
N ARG A 101 -4.82 -3.73 0.33
CA ARG A 101 -4.29 -5.05 -0.02
C ARG A 101 -3.59 -5.07 -1.37
N VAL A 102 -4.16 -4.43 -2.40
CA VAL A 102 -3.53 -4.28 -3.71
C VAL A 102 -2.18 -3.58 -3.59
N SER A 103 -2.13 -2.45 -2.88
CA SER A 103 -0.89 -1.71 -2.62
C SER A 103 0.14 -2.55 -1.86
N THR A 104 -0.28 -3.26 -0.81
CA THR A 104 0.62 -4.11 -0.02
C THR A 104 1.19 -5.26 -0.86
N ILE A 105 0.35 -5.95 -1.64
CA ILE A 105 0.81 -7.04 -2.53
C ILE A 105 1.80 -6.49 -3.54
N LEU A 106 1.49 -5.34 -4.16
CA LEU A 106 2.37 -4.71 -5.15
C LEU A 106 3.72 -4.31 -4.56
N ASP A 107 3.75 -3.76 -3.34
CA ASP A 107 5.00 -3.36 -2.70
C ASP A 107 5.82 -4.56 -2.18
N VAL A 108 5.16 -5.64 -1.74
CA VAL A 108 5.84 -6.86 -1.26
C VAL A 108 6.33 -7.72 -2.42
N GLN A 109 5.55 -7.85 -3.49
CA GLN A 109 5.80 -8.82 -4.57
C GLN A 109 6.13 -8.17 -5.90
N ASN A 110 6.21 -6.83 -5.98
CA ASN A 110 6.40 -6.04 -7.20
C ASN A 110 5.38 -6.33 -8.30
N ASN A 111 4.44 -7.20 -8.03
CA ASN A 111 3.35 -7.60 -8.90
C ASN A 111 2.06 -7.72 -8.08
N CYS A 112 0.95 -7.32 -8.64
CA CYS A 112 -0.36 -7.56 -8.07
C CYS A 112 -1.33 -7.94 -9.17
N ILE A 113 -2.06 -9.02 -8.98
CA ILE A 113 -3.01 -9.52 -9.95
C ILE A 113 -4.41 -9.31 -9.39
N ILE A 114 -5.28 -8.73 -10.21
CA ILE A 114 -6.68 -8.51 -9.88
C ILE A 114 -7.52 -9.36 -10.83
N VAL A 115 -8.40 -10.17 -10.28
CA VAL A 115 -9.32 -11.00 -11.05
C VAL A 115 -10.75 -10.46 -10.92
N PRO A 116 -11.55 -10.49 -12.00
CA PRO A 116 -12.95 -10.10 -11.94
C PRO A 116 -13.79 -11.20 -11.26
N ILE A 117 -14.79 -10.78 -10.50
CA ILE A 117 -15.84 -11.65 -10.01
C ILE A 117 -16.98 -11.60 -11.04
N LEU A 118 -17.36 -12.73 -11.59
CA LEU A 118 -18.36 -12.83 -12.63
C LEU A 118 -19.69 -13.38 -12.09
N ASP A 119 -20.82 -12.88 -12.62
CA ASP A 119 -22.12 -13.48 -12.39
C ASP A 119 -22.34 -14.71 -13.30
N SER A 120 -23.51 -15.36 -13.17
CA SER A 120 -23.90 -16.52 -14.01
C SER A 120 -23.99 -16.21 -15.50
N TYR A 121 -24.04 -14.92 -15.87
CA TYR A 121 -24.10 -14.43 -17.25
C TYR A 121 -22.72 -13.97 -17.76
N GLY A 122 -21.66 -14.12 -16.96
CA GLY A 122 -20.30 -13.67 -17.29
C GLY A 122 -20.07 -12.17 -17.16
N ARG A 123 -20.97 -11.42 -16.48
CA ARG A 123 -20.80 -9.99 -16.24
C ARG A 123 -20.03 -9.74 -14.97
N ILE A 124 -19.18 -8.72 -14.97
CA ILE A 124 -18.37 -8.35 -13.81
C ILE A 124 -19.27 -7.78 -12.71
N THR A 125 -19.17 -8.38 -11.53
CA THR A 125 -19.89 -7.99 -10.31
C THR A 125 -18.95 -7.52 -9.21
N GLY A 126 -17.64 -7.67 -9.42
CA GLY A 126 -16.65 -7.26 -8.44
C GLY A 126 -15.22 -7.55 -8.86
N TYR A 127 -14.28 -7.23 -7.97
CA TYR A 127 -12.86 -7.43 -8.15
C TYR A 127 -12.25 -8.09 -6.92
N TYR A 128 -11.25 -8.94 -7.15
CA TYR A 128 -10.54 -9.60 -6.06
C TYR A 128 -9.03 -9.65 -6.34
N PRO A 129 -8.17 -9.18 -5.40
CA PRO A 129 -6.73 -9.24 -5.56
C PRO A 129 -6.21 -10.62 -5.15
N VAL A 130 -5.46 -11.27 -6.02
CA VAL A 130 -4.78 -12.55 -5.78
C VAL A 130 -3.28 -12.35 -5.66
N LEU A 131 -2.62 -13.28 -4.93
CA LEU A 131 -1.18 -13.25 -4.75
C LEU A 131 -0.49 -13.81 -5.98
N PRO A 132 0.44 -13.10 -6.62
CA PRO A 132 1.21 -13.61 -7.75
C PRO A 132 1.97 -14.91 -7.45
N SER A 133 2.44 -15.10 -6.21
CA SER A 133 3.17 -16.31 -5.79
C SER A 133 2.41 -17.63 -5.91
N VAL A 134 1.10 -17.57 -6.11
CA VAL A 134 0.22 -18.75 -6.29
C VAL A 134 -0.45 -18.76 -7.66
N THR A 135 0.05 -17.97 -8.58
CA THR A 135 -0.45 -17.83 -9.96
C THR A 135 0.61 -18.24 -10.96
N GLU A 136 0.19 -18.81 -12.07
CA GLU A 136 1.05 -19.16 -13.20
C GLU A 136 0.43 -18.63 -14.49
N LEU A 137 1.30 -18.16 -15.39
CA LEU A 137 0.88 -17.80 -16.73
C LEU A 137 1.04 -19.03 -17.64
N VAL A 138 -0.07 -19.48 -18.21
CA VAL A 138 -0.12 -20.66 -19.06
C VAL A 138 -0.73 -20.32 -20.41
N SER A 139 -0.44 -21.11 -21.45
CA SER A 139 -1.07 -21.01 -22.75
C SER A 139 -2.03 -22.14 -23.01
N VAL A 140 -3.17 -21.82 -23.59
CA VAL A 140 -4.15 -22.78 -24.09
C VAL A 140 -4.50 -22.40 -25.52
N ASP A 141 -4.22 -23.28 -26.47
CA ASP A 141 -4.47 -23.03 -27.90
C ASP A 141 -3.83 -21.73 -28.44
N GLY A 142 -2.71 -21.28 -27.83
CA GLY A 142 -2.02 -20.05 -28.19
C GLY A 142 -2.47 -18.80 -27.42
N GLU A 143 -3.58 -18.87 -26.70
CA GLU A 143 -4.08 -17.76 -25.88
C GLU A 143 -3.51 -17.82 -24.45
N PRO A 144 -3.13 -16.66 -23.84
CA PRO A 144 -2.60 -16.62 -22.50
C PRO A 144 -3.71 -16.68 -21.44
N TYR A 145 -3.52 -17.54 -20.44
CA TYR A 145 -4.38 -17.71 -19.29
C TYR A 145 -3.59 -17.55 -18.00
N LEU A 146 -4.25 -16.98 -17.00
CA LEU A 146 -3.78 -16.97 -15.63
C LEU A 146 -4.33 -18.18 -14.89
N ARG A 147 -3.46 -19.08 -14.45
CA ARG A 147 -3.79 -20.24 -13.63
C ARG A 147 -3.54 -19.93 -12.17
N TYR A 148 -4.52 -20.15 -11.33
CA TYR A 148 -4.45 -19.94 -9.90
C TYR A 148 -4.74 -21.25 -9.15
N GLN A 149 -3.84 -21.61 -8.24
CA GLN A 149 -4.02 -22.78 -7.38
C GLN A 149 -4.43 -22.34 -5.97
N PHE A 150 -5.58 -22.84 -5.53
CA PHE A 150 -6.08 -22.63 -4.18
C PHE A 150 -5.38 -23.53 -3.16
N ARG A 151 -5.46 -23.17 -1.89
CA ARG A 151 -4.86 -23.95 -0.79
C ARG A 151 -5.46 -25.35 -0.64
N ASP A 152 -6.69 -25.57 -1.07
CA ASP A 152 -7.38 -26.87 -1.08
C ASP A 152 -7.02 -27.74 -2.29
N GLY A 153 -6.10 -27.26 -3.14
CA GLY A 153 -5.65 -27.97 -4.35
C GLY A 153 -6.53 -27.74 -5.58
N GLN A 154 -7.64 -27.02 -5.48
CA GLN A 154 -8.44 -26.65 -6.65
C GLN A 154 -7.67 -25.70 -7.56
N ILE A 155 -7.84 -25.84 -8.86
CA ILE A 155 -7.20 -25.00 -9.87
C ILE A 155 -8.29 -24.26 -10.63
N ALA A 156 -8.13 -22.95 -10.76
CA ALA A 156 -8.94 -22.11 -11.64
C ALA A 156 -8.05 -21.41 -12.66
N ALA A 157 -8.59 -21.15 -13.83
CA ALA A 157 -7.90 -20.42 -14.89
C ALA A 157 -8.82 -19.35 -15.46
N MET A 158 -8.24 -18.20 -15.80
CA MET A 158 -8.93 -17.07 -16.42
C MET A 158 -8.10 -16.51 -17.55
N GLU A 159 -8.75 -16.07 -18.62
CA GLU A 159 -8.08 -15.38 -19.73
C GLU A 159 -7.31 -14.15 -19.19
N LEU A 160 -6.05 -14.01 -19.60
CA LEU A 160 -5.18 -12.93 -19.13
C LEU A 160 -5.78 -11.55 -19.40
N GLN A 161 -6.44 -11.37 -20.54
CA GLN A 161 -7.09 -10.12 -20.95
C GLN A 161 -8.22 -9.67 -20.00
N LYS A 162 -8.78 -10.60 -19.21
CA LYS A 162 -9.81 -10.30 -18.22
C LYS A 162 -9.26 -10.01 -16.84
N CYS A 163 -7.94 -10.12 -16.65
CA CYS A 163 -7.25 -9.87 -15.39
C CYS A 163 -6.54 -8.52 -15.43
N GLY A 164 -6.59 -7.78 -14.32
CA GLY A 164 -5.77 -6.60 -14.14
C GLY A 164 -4.42 -7.00 -13.54
N ILE A 165 -3.32 -6.55 -14.14
CA ILE A 165 -1.97 -6.79 -13.63
C ILE A 165 -1.33 -5.44 -13.36
N LEU A 166 -0.86 -5.24 -12.12
CA LEU A 166 -0.06 -4.10 -11.71
C LEU A 166 1.37 -4.55 -11.48
N ASN A 167 2.34 -3.80 -11.98
CA ASN A 167 3.75 -4.15 -11.91
C ASN A 167 4.59 -3.01 -11.39
N LYS A 168 5.69 -3.36 -10.72
CA LYS A 168 6.81 -2.47 -10.41
C LYS A 168 8.09 -3.09 -10.96
N TYR A 169 9.05 -2.24 -11.35
CA TYR A 169 10.36 -2.70 -11.85
C TYR A 169 10.25 -3.71 -13.01
N GLN A 170 9.39 -3.44 -13.97
CA GLN A 170 9.22 -4.29 -15.15
C GLN A 170 10.40 -4.10 -16.11
N TYR A 171 11.15 -5.17 -16.40
CA TYR A 171 12.31 -5.14 -17.29
C TYR A 171 12.46 -6.38 -18.17
N LEU A 172 12.62 -7.57 -17.60
CA LEU A 172 12.88 -8.81 -18.35
C LEU A 172 11.61 -9.50 -18.85
N SER A 173 10.49 -9.34 -18.13
CA SER A 173 9.23 -9.99 -18.46
C SER A 173 8.23 -8.99 -19.04
N ASP A 174 7.49 -9.40 -20.08
CA ASP A 174 6.41 -8.60 -20.65
C ASP A 174 5.18 -8.49 -19.72
N PHE A 175 5.08 -9.39 -18.73
CA PHE A 175 3.89 -9.51 -17.89
C PHE A 175 4.15 -9.21 -16.41
N PHE A 176 5.39 -9.38 -15.95
CA PHE A 176 5.72 -9.29 -14.53
C PHE A 176 6.89 -8.34 -14.26
N GLY A 177 6.85 -7.67 -13.12
CA GLY A 177 7.96 -6.91 -12.59
C GLY A 177 9.00 -7.81 -11.92
N GLU A 178 10.22 -7.30 -11.79
CA GLU A 178 11.35 -7.98 -11.17
C GLU A 178 11.15 -8.23 -9.68
N ASN A 179 11.93 -9.14 -9.13
CA ASN A 179 11.96 -9.43 -7.70
C ASN A 179 12.61 -8.29 -6.89
N ASN A 180 12.44 -8.35 -5.56
CA ASN A 180 13.06 -7.42 -4.62
C ASN A 180 14.55 -7.72 -4.32
N ASP A 181 15.25 -8.42 -5.22
CA ASP A 181 16.64 -8.85 -5.01
C ASP A 181 17.61 -7.69 -4.77
N ALA A 182 17.33 -6.54 -5.37
CA ALA A 182 18.12 -5.31 -5.15
C ALA A 182 18.11 -4.86 -3.66
N LEU A 183 17.07 -5.21 -2.90
CA LEU A 183 16.94 -4.88 -1.50
C LEU A 183 17.66 -5.88 -0.58
N ASN A 184 17.96 -7.09 -1.05
CA ASN A 184 18.51 -8.18 -0.24
C ASN A 184 19.81 -7.82 0.47
N SER A 185 20.70 -7.07 -0.17
CA SER A 185 21.97 -6.62 0.46
C SER A 185 21.71 -5.72 1.67
N THR A 186 20.76 -4.81 1.55
CA THR A 186 20.37 -3.90 2.64
C THR A 186 19.68 -4.67 3.78
N LEU A 187 18.82 -5.64 3.45
CA LEU A 187 18.14 -6.48 4.45
C LEU A 187 19.11 -7.34 5.24
N ASN A 188 20.13 -7.89 4.57
CA ASN A 188 21.20 -8.63 5.23
C ASN A 188 21.98 -7.76 6.24
N LEU A 189 22.25 -6.49 5.88
CA LEU A 189 22.91 -5.55 6.81
C LEU A 189 22.02 -5.24 8.02
N ILE A 190 20.71 -5.11 7.84
CA ILE A 190 19.76 -4.93 8.96
C ILE A 190 19.85 -6.12 9.91
N SER A 191 19.76 -7.35 9.38
CA SER A 191 19.83 -8.58 10.19
C SER A 191 21.14 -8.70 10.96
N ILE A 192 22.28 -8.43 10.30
CA ILE A 192 23.61 -8.44 10.95
C ILE A 192 23.68 -7.38 12.05
N ASN A 193 23.18 -6.19 11.83
CA ASN A 193 23.19 -5.13 12.83
C ASN A 193 22.30 -5.46 14.05
N GLU A 194 21.09 -5.97 13.82
CA GLU A 194 20.20 -6.42 14.90
C GLU A 194 20.83 -7.53 15.74
N GLN A 195 21.47 -8.50 15.08
CA GLN A 195 22.21 -9.55 15.76
C GLN A 195 23.39 -8.99 16.57
N SER A 196 24.17 -8.10 15.96
CA SER A 196 25.33 -7.46 16.62
C SER A 196 24.92 -6.65 17.84
N ILE A 197 23.82 -5.91 17.77
CA ILE A 197 23.25 -5.17 18.90
C ILE A 197 22.81 -6.16 20.01
N SER A 198 22.11 -7.23 19.63
CA SER A 198 21.65 -8.25 20.59
C SER A 198 22.83 -8.90 21.30
N GLU A 199 23.88 -9.24 20.57
CA GLU A 199 25.10 -9.81 21.13
C GLU A 199 25.85 -8.81 22.01
N ALA A 200 25.96 -7.54 21.60
CA ALA A 200 26.58 -6.49 22.39
C ALA A 200 25.85 -6.27 23.72
N VAL A 201 24.51 -6.29 23.71
CA VAL A 201 23.70 -6.20 24.94
C VAL A 201 23.95 -7.40 25.86
N LYS A 202 23.96 -8.62 25.31
CA LYS A 202 24.25 -9.84 26.08
C LYS A 202 25.66 -9.81 26.64
N GLN A 203 26.65 -9.35 25.89
CA GLN A 203 28.05 -9.26 26.30
C GLN A 203 28.28 -8.13 27.32
N SER A 204 27.57 -7.02 27.24
CA SER A 204 27.65 -5.93 28.21
C SER A 204 27.16 -6.34 29.59
N ALA A 205 26.25 -7.31 29.67
CA ALA A 205 25.74 -7.87 30.91
C ALA A 205 26.65 -8.93 31.49
N SER A 206 27.68 -9.43 30.76
CA SER A 206 28.62 -10.44 31.22
C SER A 206 29.96 -9.82 31.62
N PHE A 207 30.34 -10.04 32.87
CA PHE A 207 31.69 -9.67 33.33
C PHE A 207 32.73 -10.66 32.76
N ARG A 208 33.69 -10.14 32.00
CA ARG A 208 34.81 -10.93 31.47
C ARG A 208 36.07 -10.54 32.18
N PHE A 209 36.80 -11.54 32.67
CA PHE A 209 38.08 -11.36 33.31
C PHE A 209 39.15 -12.12 32.54
N MET A 210 40.31 -11.55 32.40
CA MET A 210 41.52 -12.21 31.97
C MET A 210 42.38 -12.44 33.19
N ALA A 211 42.73 -13.69 33.48
CA ALA A 211 43.58 -14.05 34.58
C ALA A 211 44.72 -14.92 34.09
N ARG A 212 45.92 -14.70 34.61
CA ARG A 212 47.10 -15.50 34.34
C ARG A 212 47.16 -16.62 35.36
N VAL A 213 47.27 -17.87 34.89
CA VAL A 213 47.40 -19.06 35.73
C VAL A 213 48.85 -19.53 35.71
N SER A 214 49.49 -19.64 36.86
CA SER A 214 50.95 -19.80 36.97
C SER A 214 51.45 -21.24 36.81
N ASN A 215 50.57 -22.27 36.79
CA ASN A 215 51.04 -23.69 36.92
C ASN A 215 50.42 -24.65 35.89
N PHE A 216 49.85 -24.18 34.74
CA PHE A 216 49.25 -25.07 33.76
C PHE A 216 50.07 -25.15 32.47
N THR A 217 50.37 -26.38 32.05
CA THR A 217 51.17 -26.69 30.86
C THR A 217 50.33 -27.31 29.72
N LYS A 218 49.09 -27.73 29.98
CA LYS A 218 48.23 -28.40 28.99
C LYS A 218 46.93 -27.64 28.76
N SER A 219 46.51 -27.58 27.49
CA SER A 219 45.28 -26.86 27.08
C SER A 219 43.98 -27.44 27.67
N ASP A 220 43.95 -28.74 27.94
CA ASP A 220 42.78 -29.43 28.51
C ASP A 220 42.57 -29.09 30.00
N ASP A 221 43.64 -28.82 30.72
CA ASP A 221 43.56 -28.39 32.12
C ASP A 221 43.10 -26.94 32.25
N LEU A 222 43.46 -26.08 31.26
CA LEU A 222 42.97 -24.72 31.19
C LEU A 222 41.47 -24.66 30.91
N LYS A 223 40.93 -25.54 30.03
CA LYS A 223 39.50 -25.63 29.78
C LYS A 223 38.73 -26.06 31.01
N LYS A 224 39.18 -27.09 31.70
CA LYS A 224 38.57 -27.57 32.96
C LYS A 224 38.51 -26.47 34.03
N GLU A 225 39.56 -25.65 34.13
CA GLU A 225 39.61 -24.57 35.09
C GLU A 225 38.72 -23.38 34.66
N GLN A 226 38.61 -23.12 33.37
CA GLN A 226 37.67 -22.14 32.82
C GLN A 226 36.23 -22.55 33.12
N ASP A 227 35.85 -23.81 32.89
CA ASP A 227 34.53 -24.35 33.16
C ASP A 227 34.21 -24.29 34.67
N ARG A 228 35.15 -24.69 35.52
CA ARG A 228 35.04 -24.58 36.99
C ARG A 228 34.83 -23.15 37.46
N PHE A 229 35.55 -22.20 36.87
CA PHE A 229 35.43 -20.78 37.22
C PHE A 229 34.08 -20.19 36.76
N SER A 230 33.62 -20.50 35.55
CA SER A 230 32.32 -20.02 35.05
C SER A 230 31.16 -20.57 35.88
N ASP A 231 31.19 -21.83 36.28
CA ASP A 231 30.11 -22.44 37.07
C ASP A 231 30.05 -21.94 38.52
N THR A 232 31.20 -21.68 39.13
CA THR A 232 31.25 -21.35 40.55
C THR A 232 31.14 -19.85 40.84
N SER A 233 31.71 -19.01 39.98
CA SER A 233 31.87 -17.59 40.27
C SER A 233 30.77 -16.71 39.66
N LEU A 234 30.12 -17.12 38.56
CA LEU A 234 29.12 -16.35 37.85
C LEU A 234 27.69 -16.68 38.26
N SER A 235 27.44 -17.81 38.90
CA SER A 235 26.11 -18.21 39.38
C SER A 235 25.68 -17.58 40.70
N GLY A 236 26.59 -16.90 41.40
CA GLY A 236 26.32 -16.22 42.68
C GLY A 236 25.55 -14.91 42.52
N LYS A 237 24.37 -14.83 43.10
CA LYS A 237 23.49 -13.61 43.10
C LYS A 237 24.13 -12.39 43.82
N GLY A 238 25.38 -12.40 44.21
CA GLY A 238 25.97 -11.40 45.11
C GLY A 238 26.89 -10.35 44.47
N GLY A 239 27.17 -10.38 43.21
CA GLY A 239 28.01 -9.36 42.54
C GLY A 239 29.49 -9.35 42.94
N ILE A 240 29.94 -10.28 43.81
CA ILE A 240 31.34 -10.42 44.24
C ILE A 240 31.93 -11.62 43.55
N VAL A 241 32.98 -11.40 42.76
CA VAL A 241 33.75 -12.47 42.11
C VAL A 241 35.00 -12.76 42.95
N LEU A 242 35.11 -13.96 43.46
CA LEU A 242 36.29 -14.41 44.26
C LEU A 242 37.21 -15.20 43.37
N PHE A 243 38.50 -14.86 43.43
CA PHE A 243 39.54 -15.53 42.66
C PHE A 243 40.42 -16.36 43.59
N PRO A 244 40.74 -17.63 43.27
CA PRO A 244 41.72 -18.43 43.99
C PRO A 244 43.13 -17.81 43.89
N ASN A 245 44.01 -18.09 44.88
CA ASN A 245 45.39 -17.60 44.90
C ASN A 245 46.25 -18.07 43.72
N THR A 246 45.78 -19.01 42.94
CA THR A 246 46.46 -19.52 41.73
C THR A 246 46.36 -18.59 40.54
N TYR A 247 45.49 -17.57 40.60
CA TYR A 247 45.33 -16.58 39.54
C TYR A 247 46.14 -15.33 39.86
N THR A 248 47.03 -14.98 38.93
CA THR A 248 47.81 -13.76 38.99
C THR A 248 47.39 -12.84 37.85
N ASP A 249 47.54 -11.54 38.04
CA ASP A 249 47.32 -10.53 37.02
C ASP A 249 45.87 -10.54 36.46
N ILE A 250 44.91 -10.41 37.38
CA ILE A 250 43.49 -10.40 37.03
C ILE A 250 43.11 -9.02 36.49
N GLN A 251 42.73 -8.99 35.25
CA GLN A 251 42.23 -7.76 34.57
C GLN A 251 40.82 -7.96 34.09
N GLN A 252 39.96 -6.99 34.39
CA GLN A 252 38.65 -6.97 33.80
C GLN A 252 38.76 -6.53 32.34
N ILE A 253 38.34 -7.40 31.42
CA ILE A 253 38.24 -7.06 30.04
C ILE A 253 36.97 -6.19 29.91
N LYS A 254 37.16 -4.89 29.79
CA LYS A 254 36.06 -4.01 29.35
C LYS A 254 35.70 -4.44 27.94
N SER A 255 34.55 -5.09 27.78
CA SER A 255 34.01 -5.25 26.42
C SER A 255 33.84 -3.85 25.86
N SER A 256 34.59 -3.50 24.82
CA SER A 256 34.19 -2.37 23.99
C SER A 256 32.84 -2.76 23.41
N ALA A 257 31.77 -2.14 23.90
CA ALA A 257 30.47 -2.30 23.26
C ALA A 257 30.70 -1.98 21.78
N TYR A 258 30.34 -2.92 20.91
CA TYR A 258 30.28 -2.64 19.49
C TYR A 258 29.29 -1.46 19.32
N ASN A 259 29.82 -0.28 19.12
CA ASN A 259 29.02 0.87 18.79
C ASN A 259 28.69 0.75 17.31
N VAL A 260 27.47 0.36 17.01
CA VAL A 260 26.95 0.51 15.64
C VAL A 260 27.06 2.00 15.32
N ASP A 261 27.74 2.33 14.23
CA ASP A 261 27.87 3.72 13.80
C ASP A 261 26.45 4.25 13.42
N ALA A 262 26.05 5.33 14.05
CA ALA A 262 24.76 5.95 13.77
C ALA A 262 24.60 6.32 12.29
N SER A 263 25.70 6.66 11.61
CA SER A 263 25.71 6.95 10.17
C SER A 263 25.45 5.72 9.32
N GLU A 264 25.91 4.53 9.70
CA GLU A 264 25.60 3.28 9.02
C GLU A 264 24.11 2.92 9.15
N LEU A 265 23.57 3.04 10.36
CA LEU A 265 22.14 2.82 10.58
C LEU A 265 21.27 3.76 9.73
N GLN A 266 21.65 5.02 9.68
CA GLN A 266 20.93 6.01 8.88
C GLN A 266 21.03 5.72 7.38
N LEU A 267 22.19 5.27 6.89
CA LEU A 267 22.36 4.85 5.50
C LEU A 267 21.45 3.66 5.16
N ILE A 268 21.40 2.66 6.02
CA ILE A 268 20.55 1.48 5.85
C ILE A 268 19.07 1.89 5.83
N GLN A 269 18.63 2.74 6.75
CA GLN A 269 17.27 3.26 6.80
C GLN A 269 16.93 4.04 5.51
N ASN A 270 17.82 4.92 5.09
CA ASN A 270 17.64 5.70 3.87
C ASN A 270 17.56 4.82 2.61
N ASN A 271 18.32 3.74 2.53
CA ASN A 271 18.24 2.80 1.42
C ASN A 271 16.87 2.12 1.34
N VAL A 272 16.33 1.68 2.48
CA VAL A 272 14.97 1.10 2.53
C VAL A 272 13.93 2.16 2.18
N PHE A 273 14.03 3.36 2.74
CA PHE A 273 13.07 4.44 2.47
C PHE A 273 13.09 4.86 1.00
N ASN A 274 14.27 5.00 0.41
CA ASN A 274 14.43 5.35 -1.01
C ASN A 274 13.85 4.26 -1.91
N TYR A 275 14.02 2.98 -1.55
CA TYR A 275 13.45 1.86 -2.32
C TYR A 275 11.91 1.93 -2.37
N PHE A 276 11.27 2.30 -1.28
CA PHE A 276 9.81 2.45 -1.20
C PHE A 276 9.31 3.87 -1.52
N GLY A 277 10.19 4.82 -1.82
CA GLY A 277 9.82 6.20 -2.10
C GLY A 277 9.19 6.94 -0.91
N VAL A 278 9.62 6.61 0.31
CA VAL A 278 9.20 7.28 1.54
C VAL A 278 10.38 7.95 2.23
N ASN A 279 10.14 8.78 3.21
CA ASN A 279 11.17 9.34 4.07
C ASN A 279 10.74 9.32 5.54
N GLU A 280 11.68 9.60 6.43
CA GLU A 280 11.45 9.56 7.87
C GLU A 280 10.34 10.51 8.31
N LYS A 281 10.29 11.74 7.78
CA LYS A 281 9.25 12.73 8.11
C LYS A 281 7.84 12.27 7.76
N LEU A 282 7.68 11.54 6.64
CA LEU A 282 6.41 10.93 6.27
C LEU A 282 5.98 9.87 7.28
N LEU A 283 6.90 9.01 7.71
CA LEU A 283 6.60 7.93 8.66
C LEU A 283 6.31 8.44 10.06
N GLN A 284 7.00 9.51 10.48
CA GLN A 284 6.81 10.16 11.79
C GLN A 284 5.63 11.15 11.82
N SER A 285 4.96 11.35 10.69
CA SER A 285 3.86 12.32 10.54
C SER A 285 4.30 13.79 10.74
N GLU A 286 5.55 14.08 10.43
CA GLU A 286 6.14 15.43 10.48
C GLU A 286 6.28 16.06 9.08
N ALA A 287 5.71 15.42 8.05
CA ALA A 287 5.77 15.91 6.70
C ALA A 287 4.94 17.19 6.54
N ASP A 288 5.56 18.21 5.97
CA ASP A 288 4.88 19.42 5.50
C ASP A 288 4.08 19.15 4.21
N SER A 289 3.37 20.18 3.72
CA SER A 289 2.57 20.07 2.50
C SER A 289 3.42 19.71 1.28
N ASP A 290 4.62 20.27 1.16
CA ASP A 290 5.48 20.08 -0.01
C ASP A 290 6.03 18.65 -0.08
N ILE A 291 6.45 18.10 1.07
CA ILE A 291 6.87 16.69 1.17
C ILE A 291 5.71 15.76 0.83
N MET A 292 4.50 16.09 1.30
CA MET A 292 3.31 15.30 1.03
C MET A 292 2.90 15.36 -0.44
N ASP A 293 2.94 16.52 -1.07
CA ASP A 293 2.64 16.70 -2.50
C ASP A 293 3.67 15.97 -3.38
N ASN A 294 4.95 16.04 -3.04
CA ASN A 294 6.01 15.29 -3.72
C ASN A 294 5.78 13.77 -3.59
N PHE A 295 5.41 13.29 -2.41
CA PHE A 295 5.09 11.88 -2.19
C PHE A 295 3.86 11.45 -3.02
N PHE A 296 2.81 12.27 -3.07
CA PHE A 296 1.64 11.99 -3.90
C PHE A 296 2.01 11.87 -5.37
N THR A 297 2.75 12.84 -5.90
CA THR A 297 3.13 12.87 -7.32
C THR A 297 4.07 11.71 -7.71
N SER A 298 5.00 11.35 -6.81
CA SER A 298 6.01 10.31 -7.11
C SER A 298 5.57 8.88 -6.81
N CYS A 299 4.67 8.67 -5.84
CA CYS A 299 4.34 7.34 -5.34
C CYS A 299 2.86 6.98 -5.47
N VAL A 300 1.94 7.92 -5.22
CA VAL A 300 0.51 7.64 -5.23
C VAL A 300 -0.06 7.77 -6.64
N GLU A 301 0.27 8.82 -7.38
CA GLU A 301 -0.23 9.06 -8.73
C GLU A 301 0.13 7.95 -9.74
N PRO A 302 1.37 7.40 -9.78
CA PRO A 302 1.66 6.25 -10.62
C PRO A 302 0.82 5.01 -10.28
N PHE A 303 0.53 4.79 -9.01
CA PHE A 303 -0.37 3.71 -8.57
C PHE A 303 -1.83 3.97 -9.00
N GLU A 304 -2.30 5.21 -8.88
CA GLU A 304 -3.61 5.67 -9.34
C GLU A 304 -3.82 5.39 -10.83
N ILE A 305 -2.85 5.81 -11.65
CA ILE A 305 -2.89 5.65 -13.11
C ILE A 305 -2.93 4.17 -13.47
N GLN A 306 -1.97 3.40 -12.98
CA GLN A 306 -1.84 1.98 -13.31
C GLN A 306 -3.08 1.18 -12.87
N LEU A 307 -3.62 1.47 -11.69
CA LEU A 307 -4.82 0.78 -11.20
C LEU A 307 -6.07 1.20 -11.99
N SER A 308 -6.19 2.47 -12.38
CA SER A 308 -7.29 2.96 -13.21
C SER A 308 -7.29 2.29 -14.58
N GLU A 309 -6.14 2.19 -15.22
CA GLU A 309 -5.96 1.51 -16.50
C GLU A 309 -6.28 0.02 -16.39
N ALA A 310 -5.70 -0.67 -15.41
CA ALA A 310 -5.94 -2.10 -15.19
C ALA A 310 -7.43 -2.42 -14.93
N LEU A 311 -8.10 -1.64 -14.08
CA LEU A 311 -9.53 -1.81 -13.82
C LEU A 311 -10.40 -1.47 -15.04
N THR A 312 -10.00 -0.48 -15.83
CA THR A 312 -10.70 -0.09 -17.05
C THR A 312 -10.62 -1.20 -18.10
N ASP A 313 -9.41 -1.70 -18.38
CA ASP A 313 -9.19 -2.73 -19.41
C ASP A 313 -9.88 -4.03 -19.08
N MET A 314 -9.85 -4.46 -17.80
CA MET A 314 -10.55 -5.68 -17.40
C MET A 314 -12.08 -5.54 -17.38
N THR A 315 -12.61 -4.30 -17.29
CA THR A 315 -14.05 -4.06 -17.12
C THR A 315 -14.75 -3.77 -18.44
N PHE A 316 -14.10 -3.03 -19.34
CA PHE A 316 -14.69 -2.51 -20.56
C PHE A 316 -13.95 -2.97 -21.79
N SER A 317 -14.70 -3.39 -22.80
CA SER A 317 -14.16 -3.60 -24.15
C SER A 317 -13.66 -2.30 -24.77
N ASN A 318 -12.76 -2.37 -25.76
CA ASN A 318 -12.23 -1.21 -26.48
C ASN A 318 -13.33 -0.30 -27.03
N ARG A 319 -14.47 -0.87 -27.44
CA ARG A 319 -15.63 -0.11 -27.94
C ARG A 319 -16.30 0.69 -26.84
N GLU A 320 -16.44 0.12 -25.66
CA GLU A 320 -17.02 0.78 -24.50
C GLU A 320 -16.11 1.88 -23.96
N GLN A 321 -14.79 1.64 -23.95
CA GLN A 321 -13.78 2.65 -23.61
C GLN A 321 -13.81 3.83 -24.58
N ALA A 322 -13.92 3.56 -25.88
CA ALA A 322 -14.06 4.60 -26.91
C ALA A 322 -15.35 5.43 -26.74
N ALA A 323 -16.38 4.88 -26.09
CA ALA A 323 -17.61 5.60 -25.71
C ALA A 323 -17.48 6.38 -24.38
N GLY A 324 -16.26 6.46 -23.79
CA GLY A 324 -15.96 7.21 -22.58
C GLY A 324 -16.22 6.45 -21.28
N ASN A 325 -16.41 5.12 -21.33
CA ASN A 325 -16.54 4.32 -20.11
C ASN A 325 -15.15 3.98 -19.54
N ARG A 326 -14.94 4.31 -18.28
CA ARG A 326 -13.70 4.02 -17.57
C ARG A 326 -13.92 3.93 -16.06
N VAL A 327 -13.01 3.25 -15.39
CA VAL A 327 -12.90 3.22 -13.93
C VAL A 327 -11.80 4.21 -13.53
N ASP A 328 -12.19 5.25 -12.84
CA ASP A 328 -11.26 6.28 -12.35
C ASP A 328 -10.93 6.00 -10.88
N VAL A 329 -9.66 5.86 -10.59
CA VAL A 329 -9.14 5.83 -9.23
C VAL A 329 -8.45 7.16 -8.99
N THR A 330 -8.92 7.95 -8.03
CA THR A 330 -8.46 9.33 -7.88
C THR A 330 -8.20 9.70 -6.42
N ALA A 331 -7.13 10.47 -6.19
CA ALA A 331 -6.87 11.09 -4.91
C ALA A 331 -7.65 12.41 -4.80
N ASN A 332 -8.33 12.62 -3.70
CA ASN A 332 -8.80 13.96 -3.39
C ASN A 332 -7.66 14.77 -2.75
N ARG A 333 -6.78 15.33 -3.59
CA ARG A 333 -5.60 16.10 -3.15
C ARG A 333 -5.98 17.27 -2.24
N LEU A 334 -7.17 17.85 -2.44
CA LEU A 334 -7.64 19.00 -1.66
C LEU A 334 -7.88 18.66 -0.18
N LYS A 335 -8.18 17.38 0.14
CA LYS A 335 -8.33 16.95 1.54
C LYS A 335 -7.00 16.94 2.32
N TYR A 336 -5.87 16.91 1.61
CA TYR A 336 -4.53 16.89 2.22
C TYR A 336 -3.88 18.28 2.25
N ALA A 337 -4.43 19.25 1.52
CA ALA A 337 -4.01 20.63 1.60
C ALA A 337 -4.22 21.18 3.02
N SER A 338 -3.33 22.06 3.46
CA SER A 338 -3.48 22.73 4.74
C SER A 338 -4.83 23.49 4.80
N MET A 339 -5.34 23.73 6.01
CA MET A 339 -6.58 24.49 6.17
C MET A 339 -6.49 25.86 5.47
N GLN A 340 -5.34 26.50 5.51
CA GLN A 340 -5.11 27.79 4.88
C GLN A 340 -5.14 27.71 3.36
N GLN A 341 -4.51 26.68 2.76
CA GLN A 341 -4.55 26.43 1.33
C GLN A 341 -6.00 26.13 0.86
N ARG A 342 -6.75 25.32 1.63
CA ARG A 342 -8.17 25.03 1.32
C ARG A 342 -9.04 26.28 1.34
N ILE A 343 -8.84 27.15 2.32
CA ILE A 343 -9.56 28.42 2.42
C ILE A 343 -9.24 29.31 1.21
N GLU A 344 -7.96 29.42 0.84
CA GLU A 344 -7.53 30.23 -0.29
C GLU A 344 -8.08 29.70 -1.63
N MET A 345 -8.02 28.37 -1.83
CA MET A 345 -8.62 27.74 -3.02
C MET A 345 -10.13 27.92 -3.08
N ALA A 346 -10.83 27.71 -1.96
CA ALA A 346 -12.26 27.87 -1.89
C ALA A 346 -12.67 29.31 -2.24
N LYS A 347 -11.90 30.30 -1.78
CA LYS A 347 -12.10 31.71 -2.10
C LYS A 347 -11.83 31.98 -3.57
N GLN A 348 -10.67 31.57 -4.10
CA GLN A 348 -10.30 31.88 -5.50
C GLN A 348 -11.19 31.18 -6.51
N LEU A 349 -11.50 29.89 -6.31
CA LEU A 349 -12.32 29.12 -7.22
C LEU A 349 -13.81 29.48 -7.09
N GLY A 350 -14.27 29.73 -5.87
CA GLY A 350 -15.65 30.17 -5.59
C GLY A 350 -15.93 31.54 -6.18
N ASP A 351 -15.05 32.51 -5.99
CA ASP A 351 -15.22 33.87 -6.53
C ASP A 351 -15.26 33.89 -8.07
N ARG A 352 -14.55 32.96 -8.73
CA ARG A 352 -14.48 32.86 -10.20
C ARG A 352 -15.57 31.97 -10.80
N GLY A 353 -16.42 31.38 -9.99
CA GLY A 353 -17.49 30.51 -10.48
C GLY A 353 -16.99 29.20 -11.10
N MET A 354 -15.85 28.67 -10.63
CA MET A 354 -15.28 27.43 -11.15
C MET A 354 -15.74 26.19 -10.38
N VAL A 355 -16.39 26.37 -9.22
CA VAL A 355 -16.84 25.28 -8.33
C VAL A 355 -18.26 25.54 -7.84
N MET A 356 -19.00 24.46 -7.62
CA MET A 356 -20.31 24.52 -6.99
C MET A 356 -20.19 24.77 -5.49
N ARG A 357 -21.24 25.35 -4.89
CA ARG A 357 -21.28 25.58 -3.44
C ARG A 357 -21.11 24.29 -2.64
N ASP A 358 -21.68 23.19 -3.09
CA ASP A 358 -21.57 21.89 -2.42
C ASP A 358 -20.17 21.30 -2.54
N GLU A 359 -19.44 21.55 -3.62
CA GLU A 359 -18.05 21.13 -3.77
C GLU A 359 -17.15 21.87 -2.78
N VAL A 360 -17.38 23.18 -2.58
CA VAL A 360 -16.67 23.95 -1.55
C VAL A 360 -17.03 23.45 -0.16
N ARG A 361 -18.30 23.10 0.10
CA ARG A 361 -18.73 22.52 1.37
C ARG A 361 -18.08 21.17 1.66
N ASP A 362 -17.92 20.30 0.64
CA ASP A 362 -17.24 18.99 0.79
C ASP A 362 -15.76 19.15 1.16
N LEU A 363 -15.08 20.21 0.70
CA LEU A 363 -13.70 20.51 1.13
C LEU A 363 -13.57 20.74 2.64
N PHE A 364 -14.63 21.19 3.29
CA PHE A 364 -14.70 21.45 4.73
C PHE A 364 -15.50 20.38 5.50
N ASN A 365 -15.84 19.25 4.86
CA ASN A 365 -16.68 18.19 5.44
C ASN A 365 -18.07 18.69 5.89
N LEU A 366 -18.61 19.70 5.25
CA LEU A 366 -19.97 20.20 5.50
C LEU A 366 -20.97 19.45 4.63
N PRO A 367 -22.14 19.09 5.13
CA PRO A 367 -23.16 18.40 4.34
C PRO A 367 -23.64 19.31 3.18
N PRO A 368 -24.11 18.74 2.06
CA PRO A 368 -24.66 19.50 0.95
C PRO A 368 -25.84 20.36 1.40
N LEU A 369 -26.11 21.45 0.68
CA LEU A 369 -27.26 22.30 0.96
C LEU A 369 -28.57 21.57 0.57
N PRO A 370 -29.65 21.80 1.31
CA PRO A 370 -30.96 21.22 0.96
C PRO A 370 -31.48 21.75 -0.37
N ASP A 371 -32.42 21.02 -0.96
CA ASP A 371 -33.19 21.41 -2.15
C ASP A 371 -32.37 21.76 -3.40
N GLY A 372 -31.15 21.22 -3.51
CA GLY A 372 -30.28 21.44 -4.68
C GLY A 372 -29.67 22.85 -4.75
N LEU A 373 -29.83 23.67 -3.73
CA LEU A 373 -29.22 25.02 -3.66
C LEU A 373 -27.70 25.03 -3.76
N GLY A 374 -27.06 23.92 -3.40
CA GLY A 374 -25.61 23.75 -3.48
C GLY A 374 -25.09 23.45 -4.88
N GLN A 375 -25.94 23.10 -5.84
CA GLN A 375 -25.56 22.81 -7.22
C GLN A 375 -25.40 24.09 -8.06
N SER A 376 -25.69 25.24 -7.50
CA SER A 376 -25.45 26.53 -8.16
C SER A 376 -23.97 26.94 -8.04
N VAL A 377 -23.45 27.49 -9.14
CA VAL A 377 -22.11 28.09 -9.21
C VAL A 377 -22.25 29.57 -8.90
N PRO A 378 -21.71 30.07 -7.76
CA PRO A 378 -21.74 31.49 -7.47
C PRO A 378 -20.71 32.20 -8.35
N VAL A 379 -21.12 33.21 -9.09
CA VAL A 379 -20.22 34.07 -9.86
C VAL A 379 -20.27 35.45 -9.24
N ARG A 380 -19.10 36.07 -9.02
CA ARG A 380 -19.04 37.48 -8.63
C ARG A 380 -19.56 38.31 -9.76
N GLY A 381 -20.36 39.32 -9.47
CA GLY A 381 -20.99 40.19 -10.48
C GLY A 381 -20.03 40.93 -11.42
N GLU A 382 -18.72 40.84 -11.17
CA GLU A 382 -17.67 41.43 -12.00
C GLU A 382 -17.18 40.51 -13.13
N TYR A 383 -17.57 39.21 -13.14
CA TYR A 383 -17.16 38.24 -14.14
C TYR A 383 -18.33 37.92 -15.08
N TYR A 384 -18.24 38.38 -16.33
CA TYR A 384 -19.20 38.09 -17.39
C TYR A 384 -18.63 37.06 -18.37
N ASN A 385 -19.48 36.17 -18.88
CA ASN A 385 -19.07 35.28 -19.98
C ASN A 385 -18.82 36.13 -21.23
N VAL A 386 -17.63 36.00 -21.81
CA VAL A 386 -17.31 36.62 -23.11
C VAL A 386 -18.12 35.85 -24.18
N GLY A 387 -19.25 36.34 -24.56
CA GLY A 387 -20.13 35.73 -25.58
C GLY A 387 -21.64 35.90 -25.35
N GLU A 388 -22.10 36.23 -24.17
CA GLU A 388 -23.46 36.66 -23.92
C GLU A 388 -23.51 38.16 -23.76
N ALA A 389 -24.09 38.84 -24.72
CA ALA A 389 -24.45 40.26 -24.59
C ALA A 389 -25.47 40.38 -23.45
N VAL A 390 -25.02 40.93 -22.32
CA VAL A 390 -25.92 41.27 -21.22
C VAL A 390 -26.82 42.38 -21.72
N THR A 391 -28.03 42.04 -22.09
CA THR A 391 -29.10 43.04 -22.25
C THR A 391 -29.45 43.50 -20.84
N THR A 392 -28.74 44.54 -20.38
CA THR A 392 -29.16 45.32 -19.22
C THR A 392 -30.37 46.15 -19.63
N ASP A 393 -31.55 45.59 -19.50
CA ASP A 393 -32.77 46.36 -19.47
C ASP A 393 -32.90 47.00 -18.07
N SER A 394 -32.10 48.03 -17.84
CA SER A 394 -32.26 48.93 -16.73
C SER A 394 -33.05 50.16 -17.23
N THR A 395 -34.33 49.99 -17.45
CA THR A 395 -35.22 51.12 -17.44
C THR A 395 -35.30 51.66 -16.01
N PRO A 396 -34.87 52.90 -15.77
CA PRO A 396 -35.16 53.55 -14.50
C PRO A 396 -36.68 53.72 -14.41
N LYS A 397 -37.29 53.20 -13.36
CA LYS A 397 -38.65 53.61 -13.00
C LYS A 397 -38.57 55.08 -12.64
N GLU A 398 -39.05 55.92 -13.55
CA GLU A 398 -39.38 57.30 -13.25
C GLU A 398 -40.37 57.32 -12.07
N GLY A 399 -39.97 57.99 -11.01
CA GLY A 399 -40.83 58.31 -9.90
C GLY A 399 -41.97 59.24 -10.42
N SER A 400 -43.20 58.81 -10.29
CA SER A 400 -44.34 59.70 -10.39
C SER A 400 -44.37 60.54 -9.11
N ASP A 401 -43.85 61.75 -9.23
CA ASP A 401 -44.22 62.85 -8.34
C ASP A 401 -45.74 63.24 -8.70
N ASP A 402 -46.62 62.82 -7.82
CA ASP A 402 -47.93 63.41 -7.74
C ASP A 402 -47.96 64.35 -6.50
N ASP A 403 -47.55 65.58 -6.80
CA ASP A 403 -47.92 66.73 -5.97
C ASP A 403 -49.39 66.99 -6.16
N ALA A 404 -50.18 66.76 -5.14
CA ALA A 404 -51.51 67.30 -5.05
C ALA A 404 -51.59 68.21 -3.78
N ASP A 405 -51.28 69.43 -4.06
CA ASP A 405 -51.74 70.60 -3.34
C ASP A 405 -53.23 70.53 -3.09
N LYS A 406 -53.70 70.80 -1.84
CA LYS A 406 -54.92 71.58 -1.48
C LYS A 406 -54.98 71.81 0.02
N ASP A 407 -54.76 73.02 0.37
CA ASP A 407 -55.62 73.94 1.18
C ASP A 407 -56.53 73.27 2.23
N GLU A 408 -56.34 73.57 3.45
CA GLU A 408 -56.97 74.43 4.49
C GLU A 408 -56.42 74.09 5.86
#